data_d194fc71de767954171af44da99252a8
#
_entry.id   d194fc71de767954171af44da99252a8
#
_cell.length_a   1.000
_cell.length_b   1.000
_cell.length_c   1.000
_cell.angle_alpha   90.00
_cell.angle_beta   90.00
_cell.angle_gamma   90.00
#
_symmetry.space_group_name_H-M   'P 1'
#
loop_
_entity.id
_entity.type
_entity.pdbx_description
1 polymer ?
#
loop_
_entity_poly.entity_id
_entity_poly.type
_entity_poly.pdbx_seq_one_letter_code
_entity_poly.pdbx_strand_id
1 'polypeptide(L)'
;MTLLLLLPLYLSGKKKEAYPKAEIMVSYNYHETFVRGSDGVAERDYEFILLSNTEQSKFYPPISEYLDSLDSTPSGKAQYEQMLSAVMPEVVRTGNYSLVPSKKGHVYVFKNRKESVVSVYDFIGLTEFGCYTEPLAEMQWEIGDSTKTILGYDCIMARTNYHGRHWTVWFTPEIPLQEGPWKLCGLPGLILEATETSGQHSFVATGLEITDKEIVPIYSPSKYEKMERKELLRRQRYNRDNQENITNVAYDNILGSGSGANARMPKERLVTDVDFLETDYRK
;
A
#
# COMPACT_ATOMS: atom_id res chain seq x y z
N MET A 1 1.51 -49.36 46.53
CA MET A 1 0.42 -48.38 46.28
C MET A 1 1.07 -47.08 45.86
N THR A 2 1.22 -46.88 44.55
CA THR A 2 1.95 -45.73 43.98
C THR A 2 0.90 -44.69 43.54
N LEU A 3 0.89 -43.58 44.19
CA LEU A 3 -0.03 -42.47 43.94
C LEU A 3 0.45 -41.67 42.76
N LEU A 4 -0.21 -41.77 41.58
CA LEU A 4 0.03 -40.94 40.41
C LEU A 4 -0.63 -39.58 40.62
N LEU A 5 0.18 -38.53 40.83
CA LEU A 5 -0.27 -37.15 40.84
C LEU A 5 -0.47 -36.68 39.37
N LEU A 6 -1.73 -36.59 38.94
CA LEU A 6 -2.11 -35.90 37.69
C LEU A 6 -2.02 -34.39 37.91
N LEU A 7 -0.97 -33.78 37.37
CA LEU A 7 -0.88 -32.31 37.21
C LEU A 7 -1.80 -31.88 36.04
N PRO A 8 -2.70 -30.91 36.25
CA PRO A 8 -3.47 -30.35 35.15
C PRO A 8 -2.56 -29.52 34.27
N LEU A 9 -2.44 -29.90 33.00
CA LEU A 9 -1.88 -29.06 31.96
C LEU A 9 -2.75 -27.84 31.74
N TYR A 10 -2.42 -26.73 32.37
CA TYR A 10 -2.97 -25.41 32.00
C TYR A 10 -2.44 -25.03 30.62
N LEU A 11 -3.20 -25.35 29.59
CA LEU A 11 -3.08 -24.71 28.27
C LEU A 11 -3.49 -23.23 28.41
N SER A 12 -2.53 -22.39 28.77
CA SER A 12 -2.69 -20.93 28.71
C SER A 12 -2.76 -20.54 27.23
N GLY A 13 -3.94 -20.61 26.65
CA GLY A 13 -4.22 -19.97 25.38
C GLY A 13 -4.05 -18.46 25.60
N LYS A 14 -2.95 -17.88 25.10
CA LYS A 14 -2.83 -16.40 25.02
C LYS A 14 -4.04 -15.92 24.24
N LYS A 15 -4.96 -15.22 24.90
CA LYS A 15 -6.05 -14.49 24.27
C LYS A 15 -5.41 -13.54 23.27
N LYS A 16 -5.71 -13.69 21.99
CA LYS A 16 -5.23 -12.74 20.96
C LYS A 16 -5.74 -11.37 21.38
N GLU A 17 -4.85 -10.46 21.72
CA GLU A 17 -5.20 -9.09 22.04
C GLU A 17 -5.92 -8.49 20.83
N ALA A 18 -7.09 -7.89 21.04
CA ALA A 18 -7.86 -7.26 19.98
C ALA A 18 -7.08 -6.03 19.47
N TYR A 19 -7.05 -5.83 18.16
CA TYR A 19 -6.45 -4.63 17.59
C TYR A 19 -7.28 -3.38 17.93
N PRO A 20 -6.64 -2.20 18.01
CA PRO A 20 -7.36 -0.93 18.15
C PRO A 20 -8.41 -0.75 17.05
N LYS A 21 -9.54 -0.16 17.40
CA LYS A 21 -10.60 0.14 16.43
C LYS A 21 -10.40 1.50 15.82
N ALA A 22 -10.73 1.62 14.54
CA ALA A 22 -10.86 2.90 13.87
C ALA A 22 -12.13 3.63 14.33
N GLU A 23 -12.13 4.94 14.25
CA GLU A 23 -13.28 5.83 14.45
C GLU A 23 -13.86 6.26 13.12
N ILE A 24 -12.98 6.41 12.12
CA ILE A 24 -13.36 6.81 10.77
C ILE A 24 -12.68 5.93 9.71
N MET A 25 -13.37 5.78 8.59
CA MET A 25 -12.86 5.20 7.36
C MET A 25 -13.02 6.20 6.22
N VAL A 26 -11.94 6.44 5.47
CA VAL A 26 -11.95 7.30 4.28
C VAL A 26 -11.49 6.49 3.08
N SER A 27 -12.30 6.49 2.02
CA SER A 27 -11.94 5.92 0.73
C SER A 27 -11.26 6.99 -0.12
N TYR A 28 -10.14 6.64 -0.75
CA TYR A 28 -9.42 7.50 -1.68
C TYR A 28 -9.29 6.81 -3.03
N ASN A 29 -9.45 7.59 -4.10
CA ASN A 29 -8.89 7.25 -5.39
C ASN A 29 -7.43 7.74 -5.43
N TYR A 30 -6.50 6.81 -5.66
CA TYR A 30 -5.08 7.12 -5.90
C TYR A 30 -4.81 6.99 -7.38
N HIS A 31 -4.49 8.11 -8.01
CA HIS A 31 -4.02 8.16 -9.39
C HIS A 31 -2.50 8.11 -9.43
N GLU A 32 -1.95 7.25 -10.28
CA GLU A 32 -0.52 7.24 -10.58
C GLU A 32 -0.23 7.19 -12.08
N THR A 33 0.80 7.91 -12.49
CA THR A 33 1.46 7.74 -13.76
C THR A 33 2.67 6.82 -13.58
N PHE A 34 2.80 5.79 -14.38
CA PHE A 34 3.90 4.82 -14.29
C PHE A 34 4.49 4.46 -15.65
N VAL A 35 5.71 3.91 -15.64
CA VAL A 35 6.35 3.39 -16.84
C VAL A 35 5.94 1.94 -17.06
N ARG A 36 5.38 1.63 -18.23
CA ARG A 36 4.94 0.30 -18.61
C ARG A 36 5.90 -0.30 -19.64
N GLY A 37 7.03 -0.83 -19.18
CA GLY A 37 8.03 -1.47 -20.04
C GLY A 37 8.40 -0.61 -21.25
N SER A 38 8.37 -1.18 -22.45
CA SER A 38 8.57 -0.47 -23.74
C SER A 38 7.32 0.26 -24.23
N ASP A 39 6.13 0.02 -23.62
CA ASP A 39 4.85 0.56 -24.11
C ASP A 39 4.68 2.05 -23.79
N GLY A 40 5.59 2.63 -23.02
CA GLY A 40 5.59 4.05 -22.70
C GLY A 40 5.08 4.36 -21.30
N VAL A 41 4.49 5.56 -21.16
CA VAL A 41 3.88 6.03 -19.93
C VAL A 41 2.40 5.65 -19.93
N ALA A 42 1.92 5.12 -18.80
CA ALA A 42 0.54 4.75 -18.59
C ALA A 42 0.03 5.33 -17.27
N GLU A 43 -1.27 5.44 -17.16
CA GLU A 43 -1.95 5.94 -15.98
C GLU A 43 -2.79 4.82 -15.37
N ARG A 44 -2.98 4.86 -14.05
CA ARG A 44 -3.79 3.89 -13.32
C ARG A 44 -4.39 4.52 -12.09
N ASP A 45 -5.61 4.11 -11.82
CA ASP A 45 -6.33 4.45 -10.61
C ASP A 45 -6.44 3.24 -9.69
N TYR A 46 -6.27 3.48 -8.39
CA TYR A 46 -6.41 2.48 -7.34
C TYR A 46 -7.31 3.00 -6.23
N GLU A 47 -8.12 2.13 -5.68
CA GLU A 47 -8.79 2.41 -4.42
C GLU A 47 -7.84 2.17 -3.25
N PHE A 48 -7.80 3.12 -2.33
CA PHE A 48 -7.14 3.00 -1.04
C PHE A 48 -8.09 3.38 0.08
N ILE A 49 -7.89 2.77 1.24
CA ILE A 49 -8.64 3.04 2.45
C ILE A 49 -7.70 3.60 3.52
N LEU A 50 -8.12 4.65 4.19
CA LEU A 50 -7.56 5.13 5.45
C LEU A 50 -8.50 4.72 6.59
N LEU A 51 -8.03 3.87 7.50
CA LEU A 51 -8.64 3.67 8.81
C LEU A 51 -7.89 4.51 9.82
N SER A 52 -8.59 5.27 10.65
CA SER A 52 -7.95 6.12 11.65
C SER A 52 -8.75 6.22 12.94
N ASN A 53 -8.02 6.36 14.04
CA ASN A 53 -8.46 6.90 15.32
C ASN A 53 -7.45 7.95 15.79
N THR A 54 -7.57 8.43 17.03
CA THR A 54 -6.67 9.47 17.58
C THR A 54 -5.23 9.03 17.76
N GLU A 55 -4.96 7.71 17.90
CA GLU A 55 -3.62 7.17 18.20
C GLU A 55 -2.93 6.53 16.99
N GLN A 56 -3.71 5.92 16.10
CA GLN A 56 -3.19 5.10 15.01
C GLN A 56 -3.97 5.29 13.74
N SER A 57 -3.30 5.08 12.61
CA SER A 57 -3.96 4.98 11.32
C SER A 57 -3.29 3.95 10.42
N LYS A 58 -4.06 3.43 9.47
CA LYS A 58 -3.58 2.55 8.41
C LYS A 58 -4.13 3.00 7.08
N PHE A 59 -3.24 3.21 6.11
CA PHE A 59 -3.56 3.48 4.71
C PHE A 59 -3.18 2.27 3.87
N TYR A 60 -4.13 1.70 3.12
CA TYR A 60 -3.93 0.41 2.46
C TYR A 60 -4.87 0.19 1.26
N PRO A 61 -4.46 -0.66 0.28
CA PRO A 61 -5.33 -1.05 -0.83
C PRO A 61 -6.27 -2.19 -0.38
N PRO A 62 -7.61 -2.03 -0.41
CA PRO A 62 -8.56 -2.94 0.25
C PRO A 62 -8.56 -4.36 -0.34
N ILE A 63 -8.43 -4.51 -1.65
CA ILE A 63 -8.35 -5.84 -2.29
C ILE A 63 -7.10 -6.59 -1.87
N SER A 64 -5.95 -5.90 -1.80
CA SER A 64 -4.70 -6.51 -1.37
C SER A 64 -4.74 -6.91 0.10
N GLU A 65 -5.30 -6.06 0.96
CA GLU A 65 -5.55 -6.35 2.38
C GLU A 65 -6.44 -7.57 2.56
N TYR A 66 -7.53 -7.66 1.81
CA TYR A 66 -8.42 -8.81 1.86
C TYR A 66 -7.69 -10.10 1.50
N LEU A 67 -6.94 -10.10 0.39
CA LEU A 67 -6.17 -11.27 -0.04
C LEU A 67 -5.05 -11.64 0.95
N ASP A 68 -4.40 -10.65 1.57
CA ASP A 68 -3.40 -10.89 2.63
C ASP A 68 -4.05 -11.48 3.90
N SER A 69 -5.24 -11.05 4.24
CA SER A 69 -6.01 -11.61 5.35
C SER A 69 -6.35 -13.08 5.11
N LEU A 70 -6.76 -13.45 3.90
CA LEU A 70 -7.02 -14.83 3.50
C LEU A 70 -5.74 -15.69 3.58
N ASP A 71 -4.64 -15.18 3.03
CA ASP A 71 -3.36 -15.91 3.04
C ASP A 71 -2.77 -16.10 4.45
N SER A 72 -3.22 -15.32 5.43
CA SER A 72 -2.74 -15.39 6.81
C SER A 72 -3.27 -16.59 7.60
N THR A 73 -4.27 -17.31 7.11
CA THR A 73 -4.91 -18.44 7.80
C THR A 73 -5.15 -19.64 6.87
N PRO A 74 -5.15 -20.90 7.41
CA PRO A 74 -5.47 -22.07 6.59
C PRO A 74 -6.87 -22.04 5.96
N SER A 75 -7.88 -21.55 6.71
CA SER A 75 -9.25 -21.41 6.21
C SER A 75 -9.35 -20.34 5.10
N GLY A 76 -8.63 -19.24 5.25
CA GLY A 76 -8.55 -18.20 4.23
C GLY A 76 -7.91 -18.69 2.94
N LYS A 77 -6.83 -19.46 3.04
CA LYS A 77 -6.20 -20.09 1.85
C LYS A 77 -7.18 -21.01 1.12
N ALA A 78 -7.93 -21.86 1.85
CA ALA A 78 -8.95 -22.70 1.24
C ALA A 78 -10.05 -21.86 0.56
N GLN A 79 -10.45 -20.74 1.16
CA GLN A 79 -11.40 -19.80 0.55
C GLN A 79 -10.86 -19.19 -0.75
N TYR A 80 -9.58 -18.77 -0.78
CA TYR A 80 -8.94 -18.25 -1.98
C TYR A 80 -8.89 -19.30 -3.09
N GLU A 81 -8.56 -20.57 -2.77
CA GLU A 81 -8.60 -21.68 -3.73
C GLU A 81 -10.00 -21.91 -4.32
N GLN A 82 -11.06 -21.79 -3.50
CA GLN A 82 -12.44 -21.85 -3.98
C GLN A 82 -12.75 -20.70 -4.95
N MET A 83 -12.33 -19.48 -4.63
CA MET A 83 -12.51 -18.31 -5.51
C MET A 83 -11.80 -18.54 -6.86
N LEU A 84 -10.56 -19.04 -6.85
CA LEU A 84 -9.82 -19.38 -8.07
C LEU A 84 -10.56 -20.45 -8.87
N SER A 85 -10.98 -21.54 -8.24
CA SER A 85 -11.69 -22.65 -8.91
C SER A 85 -12.99 -22.19 -9.57
N ALA A 86 -13.68 -21.21 -8.98
CA ALA A 86 -14.91 -20.66 -9.53
C ALA A 86 -14.68 -19.83 -10.81
N VAL A 87 -13.57 -19.12 -10.93
CA VAL A 87 -13.31 -18.22 -12.08
C VAL A 87 -12.47 -18.87 -13.18
N MET A 88 -11.64 -19.88 -12.85
CA MET A 88 -10.71 -20.51 -13.81
C MET A 88 -11.36 -21.08 -15.08
N PRO A 89 -12.53 -21.72 -15.05
CA PRO A 89 -13.18 -22.19 -16.28
C PRO A 89 -13.47 -21.02 -17.27
N GLU A 90 -13.89 -19.87 -16.75
CA GLU A 90 -14.16 -18.69 -17.57
C GLU A 90 -12.86 -18.04 -18.06
N VAL A 91 -11.82 -17.99 -17.24
CA VAL A 91 -10.48 -17.52 -17.64
C VAL A 91 -9.95 -18.37 -18.79
N VAL A 92 -10.04 -19.70 -18.69
CA VAL A 92 -9.58 -20.60 -19.75
C VAL A 92 -10.40 -20.43 -21.03
N ARG A 93 -11.72 -20.24 -20.91
CA ARG A 93 -12.62 -20.07 -22.05
C ARG A 93 -12.38 -18.74 -22.80
N THR A 94 -12.10 -17.66 -22.08
CA THR A 94 -12.05 -16.30 -22.64
C THR A 94 -10.64 -15.73 -22.81
N GLY A 95 -9.63 -16.32 -22.14
CA GLY A 95 -8.31 -15.73 -22.01
C GLY A 95 -8.28 -14.47 -21.11
N ASN A 96 -9.39 -14.18 -20.41
CA ASN A 96 -9.49 -12.98 -19.58
C ASN A 96 -8.94 -13.21 -18.17
N TYR A 97 -7.65 -12.98 -17.97
CA TYR A 97 -6.98 -13.11 -16.68
C TYR A 97 -7.38 -12.02 -15.66
N SER A 98 -8.11 -10.96 -16.06
CA SER A 98 -8.59 -9.94 -15.10
C SER A 98 -9.65 -10.47 -14.13
N LEU A 99 -10.24 -11.63 -14.42
CA LEU A 99 -11.18 -12.34 -13.55
C LEU A 99 -10.48 -13.00 -12.36
N VAL A 100 -9.16 -13.24 -12.44
CA VAL A 100 -8.41 -13.85 -11.34
C VAL A 100 -8.28 -12.86 -10.19
N PRO A 101 -8.71 -13.24 -8.96
CA PRO A 101 -8.50 -12.39 -7.79
C PRO A 101 -7.01 -12.10 -7.59
N SER A 102 -6.61 -10.86 -7.76
CA SER A 102 -5.22 -10.43 -7.66
C SER A 102 -5.10 -9.12 -6.88
N LYS A 103 -3.95 -8.95 -6.22
CA LYS A 103 -3.66 -7.72 -5.48
C LYS A 103 -3.61 -6.53 -6.43
N LYS A 104 -4.17 -5.40 -5.96
CA LYS A 104 -4.14 -4.11 -6.65
C LYS A 104 -3.56 -3.08 -5.71
N GLY A 105 -2.37 -2.57 -6.03
CA GLY A 105 -1.58 -1.79 -5.10
C GLY A 105 -0.89 -2.67 -4.06
N HIS A 106 0.20 -2.22 -3.49
CA HIS A 106 1.03 -3.04 -2.60
C HIS A 106 1.49 -2.28 -1.36
N VAL A 107 1.42 -0.95 -1.34
CA VAL A 107 1.92 -0.15 -0.23
C VAL A 107 0.92 -0.12 0.92
N TYR A 108 1.41 -0.47 2.11
CA TYR A 108 0.71 -0.31 3.38
C TYR A 108 1.47 0.70 4.22
N VAL A 109 0.78 1.71 4.71
CA VAL A 109 1.36 2.71 5.61
C VAL A 109 0.63 2.65 6.94
N PHE A 110 1.34 2.33 8.00
CA PHE A 110 0.82 2.30 9.36
C PHE A 110 1.48 3.41 10.17
N LYS A 111 0.70 4.34 10.68
CA LYS A 111 1.17 5.43 11.54
C LYS A 111 0.78 5.15 12.99
N ASN A 112 1.74 5.20 13.88
CA ASN A 112 1.54 5.10 15.33
C ASN A 112 1.97 6.43 15.95
N ARG A 113 1.01 7.29 16.28
CA ARG A 113 1.26 8.64 16.83
C ARG A 113 1.79 8.57 18.24
N LYS A 114 1.36 7.59 19.03
CA LYS A 114 1.84 7.39 20.40
C LYS A 114 3.34 7.09 20.44
N GLU A 115 3.83 6.33 19.48
CA GLU A 115 5.26 6.02 19.34
C GLU A 115 5.99 6.99 18.41
N SER A 116 5.27 7.92 17.77
CA SER A 116 5.79 8.86 16.79
C SER A 116 6.55 8.20 15.65
N VAL A 117 6.01 7.10 15.11
CA VAL A 117 6.60 6.33 14.01
C VAL A 117 5.62 6.06 12.88
N VAL A 118 6.16 5.92 11.68
CA VAL A 118 5.46 5.39 10.52
C VAL A 118 6.18 4.15 10.01
N SER A 119 5.44 3.07 9.81
CA SER A 119 5.94 1.83 9.23
C SER A 119 5.32 1.66 7.84
N VAL A 120 6.17 1.36 6.87
CA VAL A 120 5.77 1.13 5.48
C VAL A 120 6.13 -0.30 5.11
N TYR A 121 5.18 -0.98 4.48
CA TYR A 121 5.34 -2.32 3.94
C TYR A 121 5.02 -2.25 2.46
N ASP A 122 5.93 -2.72 1.61
CA ASP A 122 5.74 -2.57 0.18
C ASP A 122 6.39 -3.73 -0.59
N PHE A 123 5.99 -3.81 -1.84
CA PHE A 123 6.49 -4.73 -2.82
C PHE A 123 7.79 -4.19 -3.44
N ILE A 124 8.83 -5.03 -3.51
CA ILE A 124 10.10 -4.65 -4.13
C ILE A 124 10.12 -5.09 -5.59
N GLY A 125 9.69 -6.32 -5.86
CA GLY A 125 9.62 -6.88 -7.21
C GLY A 125 9.35 -8.37 -7.22
N LEU A 126 8.58 -8.88 -8.18
CA LEU A 126 8.12 -10.26 -8.34
C LEU A 126 7.58 -10.89 -7.05
N THR A 127 8.43 -11.45 -6.22
CA THR A 127 8.10 -12.17 -4.98
C THR A 127 8.74 -11.54 -3.74
N GLU A 128 9.43 -10.41 -3.89
CA GLU A 128 10.16 -9.77 -2.81
C GLU A 128 9.34 -8.65 -2.18
N PHE A 129 9.32 -8.61 -0.84
CA PHE A 129 8.62 -7.62 -0.05
C PHE A 129 9.57 -7.02 0.98
N GLY A 130 9.50 -5.72 1.17
CA GLY A 130 10.31 -5.01 2.14
C GLY A 130 9.50 -4.14 3.08
N CYS A 131 10.07 -3.84 4.24
CA CYS A 131 9.48 -2.89 5.17
C CYS A 131 10.56 -2.04 5.82
N TYR A 132 10.14 -0.83 6.19
CA TYR A 132 10.94 0.08 6.99
C TYR A 132 10.08 0.83 7.99
N THR A 133 10.72 1.37 9.02
CA THR A 133 10.10 2.26 9.99
C THR A 133 10.95 3.51 10.10
N GLU A 134 10.30 4.65 10.07
CA GLU A 134 10.93 5.96 10.22
C GLU A 134 10.17 6.81 11.25
N PRO A 135 10.76 7.84 11.83
CA PRO A 135 10.03 8.79 12.68
C PRO A 135 8.87 9.41 11.91
N LEU A 136 7.74 9.60 12.59
CA LEU A 136 6.62 10.36 12.04
C LEU A 136 7.07 11.80 11.84
N ALA A 137 7.18 12.22 10.58
CA ALA A 137 7.75 13.51 10.23
C ALA A 137 6.83 14.66 10.66
N GLU A 138 7.42 15.70 11.25
CA GLU A 138 6.78 17.00 11.38
C GLU A 138 6.88 17.73 10.04
N MET A 139 5.81 17.65 9.24
CA MET A 139 5.76 18.32 7.95
C MET A 139 5.60 19.82 8.15
N GLN A 140 6.42 20.61 7.45
CA GLN A 140 6.29 22.05 7.44
C GLN A 140 5.20 22.45 6.42
N TRP A 141 4.03 22.82 6.92
CA TRP A 141 2.89 23.20 6.10
C TRP A 141 2.79 24.72 5.92
N GLU A 142 2.63 25.15 4.69
CA GLU A 142 2.23 26.50 4.33
C GLU A 142 0.73 26.49 4.05
N ILE A 143 -0.09 27.02 5.00
CA ILE A 143 -1.54 27.10 4.84
C ILE A 143 -1.87 28.37 4.05
N GLY A 144 -2.64 28.21 2.97
CA GLY A 144 -3.08 29.29 2.10
C GLY A 144 -4.51 29.76 2.40
N ASP A 145 -4.98 30.72 1.62
CA ASP A 145 -6.32 31.31 1.77
C ASP A 145 -7.37 30.72 0.82
N SER A 146 -6.94 29.84 -0.11
CA SER A 146 -7.84 29.21 -1.08
C SER A 146 -8.70 28.16 -0.39
N THR A 147 -9.98 28.13 -0.76
CA THR A 147 -10.95 27.16 -0.25
C THR A 147 -11.69 26.47 -1.38
N LYS A 148 -12.16 25.25 -1.13
CA LYS A 148 -13.09 24.50 -1.98
C LYS A 148 -13.87 23.49 -1.14
N THR A 149 -14.97 22.99 -1.67
CA THR A 149 -15.76 21.94 -1.00
C THR A 149 -15.43 20.56 -1.58
N ILE A 150 -15.14 19.58 -0.71
CA ILE A 150 -14.91 18.18 -1.07
C ILE A 150 -15.78 17.30 -0.17
N LEU A 151 -16.57 16.41 -0.75
CA LEU A 151 -17.52 15.54 -0.03
C LEU A 151 -18.47 16.30 0.92
N GLY A 152 -18.76 17.58 0.62
CA GLY A 152 -19.61 18.44 1.44
C GLY A 152 -18.89 19.17 2.58
N TYR A 153 -17.58 18.98 2.76
CA TYR A 153 -16.75 19.65 3.75
C TYR A 153 -16.02 20.84 3.14
N ASP A 154 -15.95 21.95 3.88
CA ASP A 154 -15.14 23.08 3.48
C ASP A 154 -13.66 22.79 3.74
N CYS A 155 -12.87 22.86 2.68
CA CYS A 155 -11.45 22.55 2.70
C CYS A 155 -10.60 23.78 2.45
N ILE A 156 -9.47 23.83 3.14
CA ILE A 156 -8.45 24.88 3.03
C ILE A 156 -7.23 24.27 2.33
N MET A 157 -6.61 25.04 1.45
CA MET A 157 -5.37 24.64 0.75
C MET A 157 -4.17 24.74 1.68
N ALA A 158 -3.28 23.75 1.61
CA ALA A 158 -1.95 23.84 2.20
C ALA A 158 -0.89 23.22 1.26
N ARG A 159 0.37 23.60 1.46
CA ARG A 159 1.51 23.10 0.67
C ARG A 159 2.63 22.64 1.59
N THR A 160 3.39 21.65 1.11
CA THR A 160 4.61 21.17 1.77
C THR A 160 5.58 20.55 0.79
N ASN A 161 6.85 20.46 1.20
CA ASN A 161 7.87 19.66 0.53
C ASN A 161 8.08 18.38 1.34
N TYR A 162 7.85 17.23 0.72
CA TYR A 162 8.01 15.96 1.41
C TYR A 162 8.59 14.88 0.49
N HIS A 163 9.65 14.24 0.92
CA HIS A 163 10.35 13.16 0.21
C HIS A 163 10.68 13.47 -1.27
N GLY A 164 11.11 14.71 -1.53
CA GLY A 164 11.56 15.15 -2.86
C GLY A 164 10.44 15.61 -3.79
N ARG A 165 9.19 15.65 -3.32
CA ARG A 165 8.05 16.17 -4.07
C ARG A 165 7.44 17.39 -3.38
N HIS A 166 6.83 18.28 -4.18
CA HIS A 166 6.05 19.41 -3.71
C HIS A 166 4.57 19.02 -3.74
N TRP A 167 3.94 19.01 -2.58
CA TRP A 167 2.55 18.63 -2.41
C TRP A 167 1.66 19.86 -2.24
N THR A 168 0.52 19.89 -2.94
CA THR A 168 -0.61 20.75 -2.66
C THR A 168 -1.74 19.88 -2.15
N VAL A 169 -2.28 20.23 -0.98
CA VAL A 169 -3.33 19.44 -0.34
C VAL A 169 -4.52 20.32 0.02
N TRP A 170 -5.67 19.66 0.20
CA TRP A 170 -6.90 20.27 0.68
C TRP A 170 -7.36 19.51 1.89
N PHE A 171 -7.39 20.18 3.03
CA PHE A 171 -7.78 19.59 4.31
C PHE A 171 -8.98 20.30 4.90
N THR A 172 -9.81 19.57 5.66
CA THR A 172 -10.95 20.15 6.37
C THR A 172 -10.72 20.18 7.88
N PRO A 173 -10.84 21.33 8.53
CA PRO A 173 -10.80 21.44 9.99
C PRO A 173 -12.07 20.91 10.67
N GLU A 174 -13.16 20.67 9.93
CA GLU A 174 -14.41 20.11 10.46
C GLU A 174 -14.22 18.67 10.97
N ILE A 175 -13.19 17.98 10.48
CA ILE A 175 -12.78 16.67 10.97
C ILE A 175 -11.41 16.82 11.62
N PRO A 176 -11.32 16.96 12.96
CA PRO A 176 -10.09 17.34 13.67
C PRO A 176 -9.13 16.15 13.84
N LEU A 177 -8.94 15.37 12.79
CA LEU A 177 -7.95 14.30 12.70
C LEU A 177 -6.77 14.77 11.86
N GLN A 178 -5.58 14.81 12.45
CA GLN A 178 -4.35 15.25 11.78
C GLN A 178 -3.81 14.16 10.83
N GLU A 179 -4.68 13.70 9.94
CA GLU A 179 -4.44 12.55 9.06
C GLU A 179 -4.68 12.88 7.58
N GLY A 180 -4.19 11.97 6.74
CA GLY A 180 -4.37 12.03 5.31
C GLY A 180 -3.89 10.77 4.60
N PRO A 181 -3.98 10.75 3.25
CA PRO A 181 -3.57 9.62 2.46
C PRO A 181 -2.05 9.41 2.55
N TRP A 182 -1.63 8.17 2.36
CA TRP A 182 -0.25 7.75 2.38
C TRP A 182 0.45 8.19 3.69
N LYS A 183 1.58 8.90 3.62
CA LYS A 183 2.30 9.43 4.78
C LYS A 183 1.89 10.85 5.19
N LEU A 184 1.09 11.52 4.36
CA LEU A 184 0.71 12.93 4.59
C LEU A 184 -0.13 13.06 5.86
N CYS A 185 0.25 13.98 6.75
CA CYS A 185 -0.43 14.21 8.03
C CYS A 185 0.03 15.53 8.68
N GLY A 186 -0.49 15.86 9.87
CA GLY A 186 -0.01 16.94 10.71
C GLY A 186 -0.68 18.31 10.48
N LEU A 187 -1.63 18.43 9.55
CA LEU A 187 -2.53 19.60 9.46
C LEU A 187 -3.60 19.54 10.55
N PRO A 188 -4.18 20.68 10.96
CA PRO A 188 -5.25 20.71 11.96
C PRO A 188 -6.59 20.24 11.38
N GLY A 189 -6.60 19.06 10.75
CA GLY A 189 -7.77 18.48 10.08
C GLY A 189 -7.39 17.37 9.11
N LEU A 190 -8.41 16.72 8.55
CA LEU A 190 -8.27 15.60 7.64
C LEU A 190 -7.97 16.09 6.21
N ILE A 191 -6.92 15.54 5.60
CA ILE A 191 -6.58 15.82 4.19
C ILE A 191 -7.50 14.98 3.29
N LEU A 192 -8.36 15.66 2.51
CA LEU A 192 -9.29 15.01 1.58
C LEU A 192 -8.76 14.93 0.14
N GLU A 193 -7.80 15.77 -0.21
CA GLU A 193 -7.14 15.71 -1.52
C GLU A 193 -5.67 16.08 -1.38
N ALA A 194 -4.83 15.39 -2.13
CA ALA A 194 -3.40 15.69 -2.21
C ALA A 194 -2.93 15.43 -3.65
N THR A 195 -2.23 16.41 -4.23
CA THR A 195 -1.65 16.30 -5.57
C THR A 195 -0.22 16.82 -5.53
N GLU A 196 0.71 16.08 -6.10
CA GLU A 196 2.07 16.58 -6.26
C GLU A 196 2.22 17.38 -7.56
N THR A 197 3.21 18.26 -7.62
CA THR A 197 3.30 19.31 -8.66
C THR A 197 3.41 18.79 -10.09
N SER A 198 4.01 17.61 -10.31
CA SER A 198 4.09 17.03 -11.66
C SER A 198 2.79 16.37 -12.13
N GLY A 199 1.84 16.16 -11.22
CA GLY A 199 0.57 15.47 -11.50
C GLY A 199 0.69 13.95 -11.63
N GLN A 200 1.89 13.37 -11.44
CA GLN A 200 2.09 11.93 -11.54
C GLN A 200 1.39 11.14 -10.42
N HIS A 201 1.17 11.80 -9.29
CA HIS A 201 0.53 11.18 -8.13
C HIS A 201 -0.51 12.12 -7.53
N SER A 202 -1.72 11.61 -7.35
CA SER A 202 -2.75 12.33 -6.61
C SER A 202 -3.65 11.37 -5.84
N PHE A 203 -4.16 11.86 -4.72
CA PHE A 203 -5.13 11.19 -3.86
C PHE A 203 -6.36 12.07 -3.75
N VAL A 204 -7.54 11.52 -4.00
CA VAL A 204 -8.81 12.23 -3.88
C VAL A 204 -9.76 11.40 -3.05
N ALA A 205 -10.26 11.93 -1.94
CA ALA A 205 -11.26 11.25 -1.13
C ALA A 205 -12.57 11.11 -1.90
N THR A 206 -13.11 9.89 -1.90
CA THR A 206 -14.35 9.50 -2.61
C THR A 206 -15.48 9.14 -1.66
N GLY A 207 -15.17 8.90 -0.38
CA GLY A 207 -16.15 8.58 0.65
C GLY A 207 -15.54 8.69 2.05
N LEU A 208 -16.41 8.93 3.03
CA LEU A 208 -16.06 9.00 4.45
C LEU A 208 -17.20 8.42 5.26
N GLU A 209 -16.88 7.55 6.21
CA GLU A 209 -17.86 6.95 7.14
C GLU A 209 -17.29 6.73 8.53
N ILE A 210 -18.16 6.73 9.53
CA ILE A 210 -17.85 6.29 10.89
C ILE A 210 -17.74 4.76 10.88
N THR A 211 -16.74 4.22 11.58
CA THR A 211 -16.50 2.77 11.59
C THR A 211 -15.95 2.31 12.92
N ASP A 212 -16.04 1.00 13.18
CA ASP A 212 -15.39 0.34 14.31
C ASP A 212 -14.48 -0.82 13.85
N LYS A 213 -14.05 -0.80 12.60
CA LYS A 213 -13.12 -1.79 12.03
C LYS A 213 -11.80 -1.81 12.79
N GLU A 214 -11.24 -2.99 12.98
CA GLU A 214 -9.92 -3.14 13.60
C GLU A 214 -8.81 -2.61 12.69
N ILE A 215 -7.87 -1.88 13.29
CA ILE A 215 -6.66 -1.41 12.61
C ILE A 215 -5.58 -2.49 12.77
N VAL A 216 -5.55 -3.46 11.87
CA VAL A 216 -4.51 -4.50 11.81
C VAL A 216 -3.29 -3.93 11.08
N PRO A 217 -2.12 -3.75 11.69
CA PRO A 217 -0.97 -3.08 11.05
C PRO A 217 -0.58 -3.76 9.74
N ILE A 218 -0.37 -5.05 9.76
CA ILE A 218 -0.05 -5.86 8.57
C ILE A 218 -0.37 -7.34 8.82
N TYR A 219 -0.81 -8.05 7.79
CA TYR A 219 -0.89 -9.49 7.78
C TYR A 219 0.45 -10.12 7.39
N SER A 220 0.83 -11.25 8.01
CA SER A 220 2.04 -12.01 7.68
C SER A 220 3.33 -11.16 7.69
N PRO A 221 3.68 -10.47 8.80
CA PRO A 221 4.85 -9.57 8.85
C PRO A 221 6.18 -10.26 8.52
N SER A 222 6.27 -11.58 8.70
CA SER A 222 7.46 -12.36 8.36
C SER A 222 7.78 -12.44 6.86
N LYS A 223 6.87 -12.02 5.99
CA LYS A 223 7.11 -11.95 4.53
C LYS A 223 7.94 -10.73 4.14
N TYR A 224 8.02 -9.72 5.01
CA TYR A 224 8.66 -8.46 4.71
C TYR A 224 10.08 -8.43 5.29
N GLU A 225 11.08 -8.24 4.44
CA GLU A 225 12.46 -7.99 4.83
C GLU A 225 12.59 -6.59 5.40
N LYS A 226 13.18 -6.47 6.61
CA LYS A 226 13.46 -5.16 7.20
C LYS A 226 14.67 -4.52 6.55
N MET A 227 14.55 -3.27 6.15
CA MET A 227 15.63 -2.53 5.53
C MET A 227 15.48 -1.02 5.75
N GLU A 228 16.47 -0.26 5.35
CA GLU A 228 16.39 1.19 5.32
C GLU A 228 15.48 1.68 4.18
N ARG A 229 14.74 2.79 4.40
CA ARG A 229 13.83 3.37 3.41
C ARG A 229 14.48 3.57 2.04
N LYS A 230 15.66 4.20 2.00
CA LYS A 230 16.36 4.47 0.74
C LYS A 230 16.82 3.19 0.04
N GLU A 231 17.13 2.15 0.79
CA GLU A 231 17.48 0.84 0.22
C GLU A 231 16.26 0.21 -0.46
N LEU A 232 15.10 0.19 0.20
CA LEU A 232 13.86 -0.31 -0.39
C LEU A 232 13.55 0.39 -1.71
N LEU A 233 13.56 1.71 -1.74
CA LEU A 233 13.28 2.51 -2.93
C LEU A 233 14.30 2.28 -4.06
N ARG A 234 15.59 2.11 -3.73
CA ARG A 234 16.63 1.78 -4.73
C ARG A 234 16.42 0.37 -5.31
N ARG A 235 16.04 -0.60 -4.48
CA ARG A 235 15.73 -1.97 -4.94
C ARG A 235 14.49 -1.98 -5.82
N GLN A 236 13.42 -1.26 -5.46
CA GLN A 236 12.23 -1.09 -6.31
C GLN A 236 12.62 -0.46 -7.65
N ARG A 237 13.44 0.60 -7.62
CA ARG A 237 13.93 1.25 -8.84
C ARG A 237 14.74 0.30 -9.71
N TYR A 238 15.67 -0.42 -9.12
CA TYR A 238 16.48 -1.41 -9.83
C TYR A 238 15.59 -2.49 -10.49
N ASN A 239 14.63 -3.02 -9.76
CA ASN A 239 13.71 -4.05 -10.28
C ASN A 239 12.84 -3.50 -11.41
N ARG A 240 12.32 -2.27 -11.28
CA ARG A 240 11.56 -1.61 -12.33
C ARG A 240 12.40 -1.40 -13.59
N ASP A 241 13.63 -0.91 -13.45
CA ASP A 241 14.52 -0.63 -14.56
C ASP A 241 15.04 -1.90 -15.24
N ASN A 242 15.01 -3.05 -14.56
CA ASN A 242 15.47 -4.35 -15.04
C ASN A 242 14.34 -5.37 -15.20
N GLN A 243 13.10 -4.96 -15.18
CA GLN A 243 11.92 -5.84 -15.15
C GLN A 243 11.92 -6.88 -16.28
N GLU A 244 12.35 -6.52 -17.47
CA GLU A 244 12.44 -7.42 -18.62
C GLU A 244 13.42 -8.56 -18.40
N ASN A 245 14.62 -8.24 -17.89
CA ASN A 245 15.64 -9.26 -17.60
C ASN A 245 15.19 -10.19 -16.48
N ILE A 246 14.58 -9.63 -15.42
CA ILE A 246 14.10 -10.40 -14.27
C ILE A 246 12.95 -11.34 -14.69
N THR A 247 12.03 -10.84 -15.51
CA THR A 247 10.92 -11.63 -16.03
C THR A 247 11.42 -12.75 -16.94
N ASN A 248 12.37 -12.48 -17.84
CA ASN A 248 12.95 -13.50 -18.73
C ASN A 248 13.68 -14.60 -17.96
N VAL A 249 14.47 -14.24 -16.93
CA VAL A 249 15.14 -15.23 -16.05
C VAL A 249 14.11 -16.07 -15.29
N ALA A 250 13.02 -15.46 -14.81
CA ALA A 250 11.95 -16.20 -14.14
C ALA A 250 11.24 -17.18 -15.09
N TYR A 251 10.94 -16.78 -16.32
CA TYR A 251 10.37 -17.66 -17.34
C TYR A 251 11.31 -18.80 -17.71
N ASP A 252 12.60 -18.53 -17.91
CA ASP A 252 13.61 -19.55 -18.22
C ASP A 252 13.75 -20.57 -17.09
N ASN A 253 13.63 -20.14 -15.84
CA ASN A 253 13.66 -21.06 -14.68
C ASN A 253 12.39 -21.91 -14.55
N ILE A 254 11.24 -21.42 -14.98
CA ILE A 254 9.94 -22.13 -14.87
C ILE A 254 9.73 -23.06 -16.08
N LEU A 255 10.05 -22.60 -17.28
CA LEU A 255 9.71 -23.27 -18.54
C LEU A 255 10.90 -23.96 -19.24
N GLY A 256 12.12 -23.83 -18.69
CA GLY A 256 13.38 -24.31 -19.28
C GLY A 256 14.01 -23.31 -20.23
N SER A 257 15.36 -23.34 -20.27
CA SER A 257 16.16 -22.41 -21.05
C SER A 257 15.80 -22.47 -22.56
N GLY A 258 15.41 -21.32 -23.12
CA GLY A 258 15.12 -21.17 -24.54
C GLY A 258 13.67 -20.87 -24.92
N SER A 259 12.71 -21.01 -24.00
CA SER A 259 11.31 -20.66 -24.26
C SER A 259 11.06 -19.15 -24.29
N GLY A 260 11.91 -18.35 -23.63
CA GLY A 260 11.85 -16.88 -23.63
C GLY A 260 12.52 -16.16 -24.81
N ALA A 261 13.20 -16.91 -25.69
CA ALA A 261 14.01 -16.31 -26.78
C ALA A 261 13.19 -15.51 -27.80
N ASN A 262 11.90 -15.77 -27.92
CA ASN A 262 10.99 -15.06 -28.85
C ASN A 262 10.23 -13.89 -28.21
N ALA A 263 10.34 -13.70 -26.88
CA ALA A 263 9.65 -12.65 -26.14
C ALA A 263 10.57 -11.47 -25.73
N ARG A 264 11.75 -11.37 -26.37
CA ARG A 264 12.68 -10.26 -26.10
C ARG A 264 12.09 -8.95 -26.58
N MET A 265 11.64 -8.13 -25.65
CA MET A 265 11.26 -6.75 -25.92
C MET A 265 12.46 -5.89 -26.34
N PRO A 266 12.25 -4.82 -27.14
CA PRO A 266 13.32 -3.93 -27.58
C PRO A 266 14.06 -3.29 -26.40
N LYS A 267 15.38 -3.17 -26.51
CA LYS A 267 16.28 -2.66 -25.47
C LYS A 267 16.25 -1.12 -25.27
N GLU A 268 15.40 -0.41 -25.95
CA GLU A 268 15.33 1.05 -25.79
C GLU A 268 14.61 1.40 -24.48
N ARG A 269 15.41 1.84 -23.52
CA ARG A 269 14.96 2.34 -22.24
C ARG A 269 14.25 3.69 -22.45
N LEU A 270 12.96 3.75 -22.16
CA LEU A 270 12.24 5.02 -22.08
C LEU A 270 12.85 5.88 -20.97
N VAL A 271 13.50 6.97 -21.36
CA VAL A 271 13.89 8.01 -20.40
C VAL A 271 12.65 8.83 -20.10
N THR A 272 12.09 8.64 -18.92
CA THR A 272 10.90 9.38 -18.46
C THR A 272 11.19 10.04 -17.12
N ASP A 273 10.53 11.16 -16.87
CA ASP A 273 10.55 11.84 -15.55
C ASP A 273 9.59 11.18 -14.55
N VAL A 274 8.97 10.07 -14.94
CA VAL A 274 8.05 9.32 -14.07
C VAL A 274 8.82 8.60 -12.97
N ASP A 275 8.41 8.81 -11.73
CA ASP A 275 9.06 8.23 -10.56
C ASP A 275 8.08 7.88 -9.45
N PHE A 276 8.58 7.25 -8.38
CA PHE A 276 7.83 6.88 -7.19
C PHE A 276 7.29 8.10 -6.42
N LEU A 277 6.41 7.83 -5.47
CA LEU A 277 5.92 8.82 -4.50
C LEU A 277 7.05 9.54 -3.76
N GLU A 278 8.21 8.88 -3.60
CA GLU A 278 9.40 9.42 -2.97
C GLU A 278 10.55 9.47 -3.99
N THR A 279 11.20 10.61 -4.12
CA THR A 279 12.29 10.81 -5.11
C THR A 279 13.63 11.14 -4.47
N ASP A 280 13.67 11.40 -3.17
CA ASP A 280 14.87 11.78 -2.42
C ASP A 280 15.85 10.62 -2.15
N TYR A 281 15.51 9.39 -2.55
CA TYR A 281 16.40 8.23 -2.53
C TYR A 281 17.56 8.30 -3.54
N ARG A 282 17.44 9.21 -4.50
CA ARG A 282 18.45 9.45 -5.55
C ARG A 282 19.66 10.25 -5.02
N LYS A 283 19.53 10.87 -3.84
CA LYS A 283 20.56 11.75 -3.23
C LYS A 283 21.45 11.00 -2.25
#